data_015eb0fa59689eb44951a0fe5ad94414
#
_entry.id   015eb0fa59689eb44951a0fe5ad94414
#
_cell.length_a   1.000
_cell.length_b   1.000
_cell.length_c   1.000
_cell.angle_alpha   90.00
_cell.angle_beta   90.00
_cell.angle_gamma   90.00
#
_symmetry.space_group_name_H-M   'P 1'
#
loop_
_entity.id
_entity.type
_entity.pdbx_description
1 polymer ?
#
loop_
_entity_poly.entity_id
_entity_poly.type
_entity_poly.pdbx_seq_one_letter_code
_entity_poly.pdbx_strand_id
1 'polypeptide(L)'
;EESPLDLSCFRAIVSGGSAVPSSMIEAVRDRWNVPVIQGWGMTETSPMCVLSHPPKDLSGETETYWRLKSGRPVPGIEVRVLDDNAQELPQDGVSVGELQLKGAWVTGAYLNEESDAFTDDGWLRTGDVGVVDERGYVQLTDRTKDVIKSGGEWISSVDLEDVLLKHEAVQEVAVIALHDPRWQERPLAVLPVNGGCGAQ
;
A
#
# COMPACT_ATOMS: atom_id res chain seq x y z
N GLU A 1 -24.75 -2.20 -29.14
CA GLU A 1 -24.55 -1.09 -28.14
C GLU A 1 -24.98 -1.64 -26.78
N GLU A 2 -24.03 -1.84 -25.87
CA GLU A 2 -24.35 -2.21 -24.49
C GLU A 2 -25.07 -1.02 -23.84
N SER A 3 -26.20 -1.31 -23.19
CA SER A 3 -26.89 -0.31 -22.38
C SER A 3 -25.93 0.24 -21.32
N PRO A 4 -25.87 1.55 -21.10
CA PRO A 4 -25.00 2.11 -20.08
C PRO A 4 -25.37 1.51 -18.71
N LEU A 5 -24.36 0.98 -18.02
CA LEU A 5 -24.52 0.41 -16.68
C LEU A 5 -25.03 1.50 -15.72
N ASP A 6 -26.17 1.28 -15.08
CA ASP A 6 -26.73 2.17 -14.07
C ASP A 6 -26.22 1.76 -12.67
N LEU A 7 -25.35 2.59 -12.08
CA LEU A 7 -24.82 2.42 -10.74
C LEU A 7 -25.43 3.41 -9.72
N SER A 8 -26.53 4.08 -10.03
CA SER A 8 -27.14 5.10 -9.17
C SER A 8 -27.56 4.59 -7.79
N CYS A 9 -27.77 3.28 -7.65
CA CYS A 9 -28.09 2.65 -6.37
C CYS A 9 -26.87 2.41 -5.46
N PHE A 10 -25.63 2.55 -5.99
CA PHE A 10 -24.41 2.37 -5.22
C PHE A 10 -24.05 3.64 -4.46
N ARG A 11 -23.73 3.50 -3.17
CA ARG A 11 -23.20 4.60 -2.36
C ARG A 11 -21.69 4.70 -2.40
N ALA A 12 -21.02 3.58 -2.65
CA ALA A 12 -19.57 3.47 -2.80
C ALA A 12 -19.21 2.12 -3.38
N ILE A 13 -18.01 2.03 -3.97
CA ILE A 13 -17.34 0.78 -4.34
C ILE A 13 -16.14 0.64 -3.42
N VAL A 14 -16.06 -0.47 -2.67
CA VAL A 14 -14.90 -0.78 -1.83
C VAL A 14 -13.94 -1.67 -2.62
N SER A 15 -12.69 -1.28 -2.71
CA SER A 15 -11.63 -2.03 -3.37
C SER A 15 -10.46 -2.25 -2.41
N GLY A 16 -9.91 -3.46 -2.39
CA GLY A 16 -8.80 -3.84 -1.52
C GLY A 16 -8.01 -5.00 -2.10
N GLY A 17 -6.91 -5.37 -1.42
CA GLY A 17 -6.01 -6.44 -1.85
C GLY A 17 -4.84 -5.95 -2.73
N SER A 18 -4.97 -4.81 -3.39
CA SER A 18 -3.91 -4.10 -4.10
C SER A 18 -4.21 -2.60 -4.15
N ALA A 19 -3.21 -1.79 -4.49
CA ALA A 19 -3.40 -0.36 -4.72
C ALA A 19 -4.37 -0.13 -5.90
N VAL A 20 -5.26 0.86 -5.75
CA VAL A 20 -6.19 1.25 -6.81
C VAL A 20 -5.59 2.40 -7.61
N PRO A 21 -5.42 2.26 -8.93
CA PRO A 21 -4.88 3.33 -9.77
C PRO A 21 -5.75 4.60 -9.72
N SER A 22 -5.12 5.78 -9.72
CA SER A 22 -5.83 7.07 -9.76
C SER A 22 -6.80 7.16 -10.93
N SER A 23 -6.37 6.70 -12.10
CA SER A 23 -7.20 6.67 -13.31
C SER A 23 -8.50 5.88 -13.14
N MET A 24 -8.47 4.79 -12.36
CA MET A 24 -9.68 4.01 -12.06
C MET A 24 -10.62 4.77 -11.12
N ILE A 25 -10.08 5.39 -10.07
CA ILE A 25 -10.86 6.20 -9.12
C ILE A 25 -11.57 7.33 -9.85
N GLU A 26 -10.85 8.04 -10.73
CA GLU A 26 -11.35 9.15 -11.52
C GLU A 26 -12.40 8.68 -12.55
N ALA A 27 -12.13 7.63 -13.29
CA ALA A 27 -13.04 7.09 -14.29
C ALA A 27 -14.38 6.63 -13.67
N VAL A 28 -14.34 5.98 -12.51
CA VAL A 28 -15.57 5.56 -11.81
C VAL A 28 -16.35 6.77 -11.29
N ARG A 29 -15.66 7.74 -10.67
CA ARG A 29 -16.29 8.98 -10.23
C ARG A 29 -16.93 9.74 -11.38
N ASP A 30 -16.19 9.97 -12.47
CA ASP A 30 -16.62 10.85 -13.57
C ASP A 30 -17.74 10.19 -14.40
N ARG A 31 -17.72 8.85 -14.53
CA ARG A 31 -18.72 8.13 -15.33
C ARG A 31 -20.01 7.83 -14.56
N TRP A 32 -19.94 7.55 -13.26
CA TRP A 32 -21.08 7.06 -12.49
C TRP A 32 -21.36 7.86 -11.21
N ASN A 33 -20.53 8.86 -10.89
CA ASN A 33 -20.61 9.62 -9.64
C ASN A 33 -20.64 8.73 -8.38
N VAL A 34 -19.92 7.61 -8.41
CA VAL A 34 -19.79 6.67 -7.29
C VAL A 34 -18.37 6.75 -6.74
N PRO A 35 -18.18 7.02 -5.43
CA PRO A 35 -16.86 7.07 -4.84
C PRO A 35 -16.24 5.67 -4.73
N VAL A 36 -14.95 5.57 -5.04
CA VAL A 36 -14.15 4.38 -4.74
C VAL A 36 -13.46 4.59 -3.40
N ILE A 37 -13.58 3.59 -2.52
CA ILE A 37 -12.97 3.55 -1.19
C ILE A 37 -11.92 2.44 -1.21
N GLN A 38 -10.64 2.79 -1.05
CA GLN A 38 -9.61 1.80 -0.84
C GLN A 38 -9.70 1.25 0.59
N GLY A 39 -9.42 -0.04 0.72
CA GLY A 39 -9.28 -0.69 2.01
C GLY A 39 -8.00 -1.50 2.08
N TRP A 40 -7.30 -1.39 3.21
CA TRP A 40 -6.19 -2.27 3.54
C TRP A 40 -6.60 -3.19 4.68
N GLY A 41 -6.16 -4.43 4.58
CA GLY A 41 -6.38 -5.45 5.57
C GLY A 41 -5.87 -6.81 5.09
N MET A 42 -6.01 -7.80 5.94
CA MET A 42 -5.55 -9.16 5.73
C MET A 42 -6.47 -10.13 6.45
N THR A 43 -6.28 -11.42 6.26
CA THR A 43 -7.07 -12.45 6.95
C THR A 43 -7.03 -12.25 8.47
N GLU A 44 -5.88 -11.88 8.99
CA GLU A 44 -5.62 -11.62 10.40
C GLU A 44 -6.37 -10.40 10.96
N THR A 45 -6.95 -9.56 10.11
CA THR A 45 -7.74 -8.39 10.51
C THR A 45 -9.24 -8.50 10.18
N SER A 46 -9.73 -9.65 9.78
CA SER A 46 -11.15 -10.08 9.62
C SER A 46 -12.03 -9.20 8.72
N PRO A 47 -11.73 -8.88 7.49
CA PRO A 47 -10.44 -8.74 6.83
C PRO A 47 -9.90 -7.31 6.85
N MET A 48 -10.64 -6.32 7.35
CA MET A 48 -10.42 -4.89 7.12
C MET A 48 -9.87 -4.17 8.35
N CYS A 49 -8.79 -3.40 8.19
CA CYS A 49 -8.23 -2.60 9.27
C CYS A 49 -8.15 -1.11 8.96
N VAL A 50 -8.09 -0.73 7.67
CA VAL A 50 -7.96 0.67 7.24
C VAL A 50 -8.89 0.94 6.07
N LEU A 51 -9.54 2.11 6.06
CA LEU A 51 -10.42 2.55 4.97
C LEU A 51 -10.10 3.99 4.57
N SER A 52 -10.02 4.21 3.24
CA SER A 52 -9.75 5.51 2.64
C SER A 52 -11.02 6.36 2.56
N HIS A 53 -11.32 7.06 3.65
CA HIS A 53 -12.34 8.11 3.67
C HIS A 53 -11.64 9.47 3.67
N PRO A 54 -11.71 10.24 2.56
CA PRO A 54 -11.14 11.59 2.53
C PRO A 54 -11.75 12.49 3.61
N PRO A 55 -11.04 13.52 4.06
CA PRO A 55 -11.66 14.59 4.84
C PRO A 55 -12.88 15.15 4.13
N LYS A 56 -13.86 15.65 4.89
CA LYS A 56 -15.08 16.24 4.33
C LYS A 56 -14.77 17.51 3.53
N ASP A 57 -15.66 17.80 2.59
CA ASP A 57 -15.65 19.05 1.80
C ASP A 57 -14.46 19.21 0.83
N LEU A 58 -13.86 18.09 0.42
CA LEU A 58 -12.85 18.04 -0.64
C LEU A 58 -13.48 17.63 -1.98
N SER A 59 -12.87 18.08 -3.07
CA SER A 59 -13.29 17.76 -4.44
C SER A 59 -12.10 17.76 -5.41
N GLY A 60 -12.30 17.15 -6.58
CA GLY A 60 -11.29 17.14 -7.64
C GLY A 60 -10.00 16.43 -7.24
N GLU A 61 -8.87 17.00 -7.65
CA GLU A 61 -7.54 16.43 -7.41
C GLU A 61 -7.20 16.26 -5.92
N THR A 62 -7.65 17.19 -5.08
CA THR A 62 -7.43 17.11 -3.63
C THR A 62 -8.16 15.92 -3.02
N GLU A 63 -9.39 15.66 -3.45
CA GLU A 63 -10.13 14.47 -3.01
C GLU A 63 -9.45 13.18 -3.51
N THR A 64 -9.04 13.15 -4.78
CA THR A 64 -8.31 12.01 -5.37
C THR A 64 -7.03 11.71 -4.61
N TYR A 65 -6.25 12.72 -4.25
CA TYR A 65 -5.04 12.56 -3.42
C TYR A 65 -5.33 11.80 -2.12
N TRP A 66 -6.39 12.17 -1.39
CA TRP A 66 -6.75 11.50 -0.15
C TRP A 66 -7.32 10.10 -0.36
N ARG A 67 -7.97 9.86 -1.50
CA ARG A 67 -8.49 8.53 -1.87
C ARG A 67 -7.38 7.55 -2.26
N LEU A 68 -6.24 8.05 -2.72
CA LEU A 68 -5.06 7.24 -3.03
C LEU A 68 -4.30 6.76 -1.79
N LYS A 69 -4.46 7.40 -0.64
CA LYS A 69 -3.95 6.88 0.63
C LYS A 69 -4.72 5.60 1.00
N SER A 70 -4.06 4.68 1.71
CA SER A 70 -4.73 3.48 2.21
C SER A 70 -5.88 3.81 3.16
N GLY A 71 -5.78 4.94 3.86
CA GLY A 71 -6.84 5.52 4.65
C GLY A 71 -6.54 5.59 6.15
N ARG A 72 -7.58 5.63 6.96
CA ARG A 72 -7.46 5.68 8.42
C ARG A 72 -7.86 4.34 9.04
N PRO A 73 -7.26 3.97 10.18
CA PRO A 73 -7.71 2.83 10.95
C PRO A 73 -9.20 2.94 11.25
N VAL A 74 -9.91 1.83 11.08
CA VAL A 74 -11.32 1.76 11.46
C VAL A 74 -11.44 1.75 13.00
N PRO A 75 -12.54 2.25 13.58
CA PRO A 75 -12.70 2.32 15.03
C PRO A 75 -12.41 0.98 15.71
N GLY A 76 -11.52 0.96 16.68
CA GLY A 76 -11.09 -0.25 17.40
C GLY A 76 -9.82 -0.91 16.85
N ILE A 77 -9.20 -0.34 15.84
CA ILE A 77 -7.87 -0.70 15.34
C ILE A 77 -6.88 0.42 15.66
N GLU A 78 -5.73 0.03 16.19
CA GLU A 78 -4.57 0.88 16.43
C GLU A 78 -3.48 0.51 15.43
N VAL A 79 -2.71 1.50 14.99
CA VAL A 79 -1.57 1.33 14.07
C VAL A 79 -0.35 2.02 14.67
N ARG A 80 0.79 1.37 14.61
CA ARG A 80 2.09 1.98 14.87
C ARG A 80 3.08 1.66 13.76
N VAL A 81 4.12 2.47 13.64
CA VAL A 81 5.20 2.32 12.66
C VAL A 81 6.50 2.11 13.42
N LEU A 82 7.26 1.08 13.09
CA LEU A 82 8.54 0.78 13.74
C LEU A 82 9.70 0.81 12.74
N ASP A 83 10.86 1.28 13.21
CA ASP A 83 12.10 1.16 12.47
C ASP A 83 12.72 -0.25 12.59
N ASP A 84 13.89 -0.46 11.94
CA ASP A 84 14.64 -1.73 12.00
C ASP A 84 15.16 -2.10 13.41
N ASN A 85 15.16 -1.16 14.36
CA ASN A 85 15.56 -1.36 15.75
C ASN A 85 14.35 -1.54 16.67
N ALA A 86 13.15 -1.72 16.11
CA ALA A 86 11.88 -1.81 16.82
C ALA A 86 11.56 -0.55 17.66
N GLN A 87 12.06 0.63 17.24
CA GLN A 87 11.70 1.91 17.84
C GLN A 87 10.50 2.49 17.09
N GLU A 88 9.52 3.00 17.85
CA GLU A 88 8.34 3.62 17.27
C GLU A 88 8.71 4.94 16.59
N LEU A 89 8.30 5.07 15.33
CA LEU A 89 8.51 6.24 14.50
C LEU A 89 7.37 7.26 14.65
N PRO A 90 7.65 8.55 14.44
CA PRO A 90 6.63 9.59 14.50
C PRO A 90 5.62 9.45 13.36
N GLN A 91 4.37 9.86 13.62
CA GLN A 91 3.31 9.93 12.61
C GLN A 91 3.41 11.27 11.85
N ASP A 92 4.45 11.43 11.04
CA ASP A 92 4.79 12.66 10.31
C ASP A 92 4.52 12.56 8.80
N GLY A 93 4.07 11.39 8.33
CA GLY A 93 3.82 11.12 6.92
C GLY A 93 5.07 10.93 6.07
N VAL A 94 6.25 10.86 6.68
CA VAL A 94 7.56 10.75 6.00
C VAL A 94 8.38 9.58 6.55
N SER A 95 8.32 9.33 7.86
CA SER A 95 9.06 8.27 8.52
C SER A 95 8.50 6.90 8.13
N VAL A 96 9.24 6.19 7.28
CA VAL A 96 8.86 4.88 6.73
C VAL A 96 9.32 3.77 7.67
N GLY A 97 8.45 2.81 7.94
CA GLY A 97 8.78 1.64 8.76
C GLY A 97 7.77 0.51 8.65
N GLU A 98 8.00 -0.57 9.42
CA GLU A 98 7.07 -1.68 9.51
C GLU A 98 5.77 -1.25 10.18
N LEU A 99 4.65 -1.53 9.55
CA LEU A 99 3.33 -1.30 10.12
C LEU A 99 2.92 -2.44 11.04
N GLN A 100 2.53 -2.11 12.25
CA GLN A 100 1.96 -3.08 13.20
C GLN A 100 0.56 -2.67 13.61
N LEU A 101 -0.28 -3.68 13.82
CA LEU A 101 -1.71 -3.51 14.12
C LEU A 101 -2.07 -4.14 15.45
N LYS A 102 -3.00 -3.50 16.17
CA LYS A 102 -3.64 -4.06 17.36
C LYS A 102 -5.11 -3.68 17.37
N GLY A 103 -5.97 -4.58 17.80
CA GLY A 103 -7.40 -4.25 17.87
C GLY A 103 -8.30 -5.43 18.19
N ALA A 104 -9.59 -5.12 18.36
CA ALA A 104 -10.57 -6.05 18.88
C ALA A 104 -10.85 -7.28 18.00
N TRP A 105 -10.56 -7.18 16.69
CA TRP A 105 -10.74 -8.29 15.73
C TRP A 105 -9.47 -8.63 14.96
N VAL A 106 -8.33 -8.13 15.43
CA VAL A 106 -7.02 -8.61 14.99
C VAL A 106 -6.78 -9.96 15.66
N THR A 107 -6.39 -10.98 14.86
CA THR A 107 -6.09 -12.30 15.43
C THR A 107 -4.95 -12.23 16.44
N GLY A 108 -5.00 -13.02 17.47
CA GLY A 108 -3.97 -13.06 18.52
C GLY A 108 -2.98 -14.21 18.39
N ALA A 109 -3.25 -15.18 17.50
CA ALA A 109 -2.37 -16.32 17.28
C ALA A 109 -2.78 -17.11 16.03
N TYR A 110 -1.87 -17.91 15.49
CA TYR A 110 -2.16 -18.95 14.53
C TYR A 110 -2.43 -20.28 15.24
N LEU A 111 -3.27 -21.12 14.63
CA LEU A 111 -3.62 -22.40 15.20
C LEU A 111 -2.45 -23.40 15.05
N ASN A 112 -2.02 -23.98 16.17
CA ASN A 112 -0.95 -24.99 16.25
C ASN A 112 0.40 -24.53 15.67
N GLU A 113 0.66 -23.22 15.66
CA GLU A 113 1.90 -22.65 15.15
C GLU A 113 2.46 -21.62 16.13
N GLU A 114 3.75 -21.74 16.46
CA GLU A 114 4.50 -20.67 17.09
C GLU A 114 4.96 -19.73 16.00
N SER A 115 4.61 -18.46 16.11
CA SER A 115 4.89 -17.45 15.09
C SER A 115 5.44 -16.18 15.74
N ASP A 116 6.46 -15.59 15.13
CA ASP A 116 7.00 -14.28 15.46
C ASP A 116 6.18 -13.10 14.89
N ALA A 117 5.05 -13.43 14.23
CA ALA A 117 4.11 -12.43 13.72
C ALA A 117 3.46 -11.58 14.82
N PHE A 118 3.54 -12.01 16.08
CA PHE A 118 3.00 -11.27 17.21
C PHE A 118 4.10 -10.84 18.15
N THR A 119 4.03 -9.58 18.59
CA THR A 119 4.92 -9.06 19.62
C THR A 119 4.45 -9.43 21.03
N ASP A 120 5.33 -9.40 22.02
CA ASP A 120 5.01 -9.71 23.41
C ASP A 120 3.93 -8.78 24.01
N ASP A 121 3.82 -7.54 23.49
CA ASP A 121 2.81 -6.55 23.87
C ASP A 121 1.53 -6.64 23.03
N GLY A 122 1.39 -7.70 22.20
CA GLY A 122 0.16 -8.08 21.51
C GLY A 122 -0.13 -7.31 20.21
N TRP A 123 0.91 -6.84 19.51
CA TRP A 123 0.77 -6.28 18.18
C TRP A 123 1.04 -7.32 17.11
N LEU A 124 0.24 -7.29 16.05
CA LEU A 124 0.46 -8.06 14.84
C LEU A 124 1.47 -7.34 13.94
N ARG A 125 2.56 -8.01 13.60
CA ARG A 125 3.48 -7.61 12.53
C ARG A 125 2.83 -7.91 11.19
N THR A 126 2.50 -6.88 10.41
CA THR A 126 1.74 -7.08 9.17
C THR A 126 2.61 -7.58 8.02
N GLY A 127 3.91 -7.35 8.10
CA GLY A 127 4.82 -7.53 6.97
C GLY A 127 4.66 -6.48 5.88
N ASP A 128 3.85 -5.46 6.12
CA ASP A 128 3.71 -4.30 5.25
C ASP A 128 4.50 -3.12 5.81
N VAL A 129 5.03 -2.29 4.93
CA VAL A 129 5.81 -1.10 5.18
C VAL A 129 5.01 0.12 4.74
N GLY A 130 5.12 1.20 5.50
CA GLY A 130 4.42 2.42 5.16
C GLY A 130 4.69 3.57 6.12
N VAL A 131 3.93 4.62 5.96
CA VAL A 131 3.95 5.82 6.81
C VAL A 131 2.57 6.06 7.40
N VAL A 132 2.54 6.79 8.52
CA VAL A 132 1.31 7.34 9.08
C VAL A 132 1.49 8.84 9.21
N ASP A 133 0.53 9.63 8.74
CA ASP A 133 0.61 11.09 8.83
C ASP A 133 -0.02 11.62 10.14
N GLU A 134 0.17 12.91 10.42
CA GLU A 134 -0.33 13.62 11.62
C GLU A 134 -1.86 13.52 11.78
N ARG A 135 -2.59 13.19 10.72
CA ARG A 135 -4.04 13.00 10.73
C ARG A 135 -4.44 11.53 10.92
N GLY A 136 -3.44 10.65 11.08
CA GLY A 136 -3.63 9.21 11.22
C GLY A 136 -3.95 8.49 9.91
N TYR A 137 -3.63 9.08 8.74
CA TYR A 137 -3.77 8.37 7.47
C TYR A 137 -2.54 7.49 7.23
N VAL A 138 -2.81 6.24 7.02
CA VAL A 138 -1.84 5.23 6.60
C VAL A 138 -1.65 5.31 5.10
N GLN A 139 -0.42 5.24 4.65
CA GLN A 139 -0.06 5.01 3.26
C GLN A 139 0.92 3.87 3.19
N LEU A 140 0.52 2.79 2.54
CA LEU A 140 1.38 1.65 2.26
C LEU A 140 2.43 2.07 1.23
N THR A 141 3.64 1.58 1.46
CA THR A 141 4.78 1.82 0.57
C THR A 141 5.17 0.52 -0.12
N ASP A 142 5.37 -0.56 0.65
CA ASP A 142 5.83 -1.85 0.12
C ASP A 142 5.58 -2.98 1.13
N ARG A 143 6.07 -4.17 0.82
CA ARG A 143 6.21 -5.30 1.74
C ARG A 143 7.59 -5.27 2.41
N THR A 144 7.67 -5.70 3.65
CA THR A 144 8.96 -5.77 4.40
C THR A 144 10.03 -6.60 3.65
N LYS A 145 9.60 -7.63 2.91
CA LYS A 145 10.48 -8.51 2.11
C LYS A 145 10.87 -7.93 0.75
N ASP A 146 10.13 -6.94 0.25
CA ASP A 146 10.28 -6.40 -1.10
C ASP A 146 10.88 -4.98 -1.07
N VAL A 147 10.74 -4.25 0.06
CA VAL A 147 11.34 -2.92 0.24
C VAL A 147 12.86 -2.99 0.17
N ILE A 148 13.47 -2.08 -0.56
CA ILE A 148 14.91 -2.04 -0.83
C ILE A 148 15.58 -1.14 0.21
N LYS A 149 16.46 -1.69 1.03
CA LYS A 149 17.16 -0.98 2.10
C LYS A 149 18.52 -0.51 1.61
N SER A 150 18.60 0.74 1.16
CA SER A 150 19.80 1.30 0.56
C SER A 150 20.35 2.46 1.37
N GLY A 151 21.52 2.26 1.99
CA GLY A 151 22.23 3.32 2.71
C GLY A 151 21.47 3.90 3.92
N GLY A 152 20.56 3.12 4.51
CA GLY A 152 19.70 3.54 5.63
C GLY A 152 18.37 4.13 5.20
N GLU A 153 18.10 4.20 3.91
CA GLU A 153 16.79 4.61 3.36
C GLU A 153 15.98 3.38 2.91
N TRP A 154 14.66 3.48 3.05
CA TRP A 154 13.71 2.48 2.60
C TRP A 154 13.12 2.93 1.27
N ILE A 155 13.44 2.21 0.20
CA ILE A 155 13.04 2.52 -1.16
C ILE A 155 11.94 1.56 -1.58
N SER A 156 10.79 2.12 -2.00
CA SER A 156 9.67 1.34 -2.53
C SER A 156 10.01 0.76 -3.90
N SER A 157 9.91 -0.56 -4.03
CA SER A 157 10.00 -1.23 -5.33
C SER A 157 8.82 -0.85 -6.22
N VAL A 158 7.63 -0.77 -5.64
CA VAL A 158 6.37 -0.41 -6.32
C VAL A 158 6.42 1.01 -6.90
N ASP A 159 6.90 2.00 -6.13
CA ASP A 159 7.02 3.38 -6.63
C ASP A 159 7.99 3.49 -7.80
N LEU A 160 9.09 2.72 -7.78
CA LEU A 160 10.03 2.66 -8.90
C LEU A 160 9.42 1.98 -10.13
N GLU A 161 8.67 0.90 -9.93
CA GLU A 161 7.91 0.22 -10.99
C GLU A 161 6.89 1.17 -11.62
N ASP A 162 6.12 1.90 -10.83
CA ASP A 162 5.14 2.88 -11.28
C ASP A 162 5.78 4.02 -12.11
N VAL A 163 6.95 4.47 -11.72
CA VAL A 163 7.69 5.49 -12.49
C VAL A 163 8.16 4.93 -13.84
N LEU A 164 8.67 3.71 -13.86
CA LEU A 164 9.16 3.06 -15.08
C LEU A 164 8.01 2.72 -16.04
N LEU A 165 6.87 2.26 -15.53
CA LEU A 165 5.66 1.95 -16.33
C LEU A 165 5.04 3.17 -17.03
N LYS A 166 5.36 4.40 -16.60
CA LYS A 166 4.93 5.63 -17.31
C LYS A 166 5.65 5.82 -18.65
N HIS A 167 6.76 5.12 -18.88
CA HIS A 167 7.47 5.20 -20.14
C HIS A 167 6.78 4.32 -21.18
N GLU A 168 6.46 4.87 -22.35
CA GLU A 168 5.68 4.22 -23.42
C GLU A 168 6.27 2.89 -23.94
N ALA A 169 7.58 2.72 -23.83
CA ALA A 169 8.27 1.49 -24.26
C ALA A 169 8.30 0.40 -23.18
N VAL A 170 7.83 0.68 -21.95
CA VAL A 170 7.82 -0.27 -20.83
C VAL A 170 6.42 -0.81 -20.68
N GLN A 171 6.25 -2.10 -20.94
CA GLN A 171 4.96 -2.80 -20.79
C GLN A 171 4.85 -3.52 -19.45
N GLU A 172 5.99 -4.00 -18.96
CA GLU A 172 6.09 -4.73 -17.70
C GLU A 172 7.47 -4.47 -17.09
N VAL A 173 7.53 -4.37 -15.76
CA VAL A 173 8.78 -4.19 -15.01
C VAL A 173 8.63 -4.82 -13.63
N ALA A 174 9.72 -5.36 -13.13
CA ALA A 174 9.87 -5.72 -11.73
C ALA A 174 11.12 -5.04 -11.17
N VAL A 175 11.02 -4.45 -9.98
CA VAL A 175 12.17 -3.87 -9.28
C VAL A 175 12.48 -4.73 -8.07
N ILE A 176 13.72 -5.21 -7.99
CA ILE A 176 14.18 -6.09 -6.92
C ILE A 176 15.39 -5.51 -6.21
N ALA A 177 15.60 -5.91 -4.96
CA ALA A 177 16.82 -5.61 -4.22
C ALA A 177 17.99 -6.44 -4.76
N LEU A 178 19.09 -5.77 -5.08
CA LEU A 178 20.37 -6.41 -5.37
C LEU A 178 21.35 -6.07 -4.24
N HIS A 179 21.98 -7.10 -3.66
CA HIS A 179 22.98 -6.88 -2.62
C HIS A 179 24.14 -6.02 -3.10
N ASP A 180 24.49 -5.00 -2.32
CA ASP A 180 25.62 -4.08 -2.56
C ASP A 180 26.50 -3.96 -1.31
N PRO A 181 27.84 -4.20 -1.42
CA PRO A 181 28.71 -4.18 -0.25
C PRO A 181 28.82 -2.81 0.43
N ARG A 182 28.51 -1.71 -0.26
CA ARG A 182 28.62 -0.33 0.26
C ARG A 182 27.26 0.18 0.80
N TRP A 183 26.18 -0.17 0.11
CA TRP A 183 24.86 0.39 0.36
C TRP A 183 23.86 -0.61 0.97
N GLN A 184 24.28 -1.83 1.28
CA GLN A 184 23.48 -2.99 1.66
C GLN A 184 22.71 -3.54 0.47
N GLU A 185 21.86 -2.74 -0.13
CA GLU A 185 21.07 -3.09 -1.30
C GLU A 185 21.00 -1.94 -2.29
N ARG A 186 20.76 -2.27 -3.57
CA ARG A 186 20.51 -1.32 -4.64
C ARG A 186 19.32 -1.80 -5.46
N PRO A 187 18.44 -0.89 -5.93
CA PRO A 187 17.34 -1.26 -6.82
C PRO A 187 17.89 -1.72 -8.18
N LEU A 188 17.37 -2.85 -8.64
CA LEU A 188 17.60 -3.39 -9.98
C LEU A 188 16.25 -3.53 -10.69
N ALA A 189 16.05 -2.79 -11.77
CA ALA A 189 14.89 -2.95 -12.64
C ALA A 189 15.10 -4.10 -13.63
N VAL A 190 14.18 -5.02 -13.68
CA VAL A 190 14.11 -6.15 -14.61
C VAL A 190 12.99 -5.89 -15.60
N LEU A 191 13.32 -5.79 -16.88
CA LEU A 191 12.39 -5.53 -17.96
C LEU A 191 12.36 -6.73 -18.92
N PRO A 192 11.19 -7.14 -19.44
CA PRO A 192 11.13 -8.14 -20.49
C PRO A 192 11.80 -7.58 -21.74
N VAL A 193 12.76 -8.30 -22.29
CA VAL A 193 13.34 -7.97 -23.59
C VAL A 193 12.35 -8.44 -24.66
N ASN A 194 11.65 -7.51 -25.29
CA ASN A 194 10.87 -7.83 -26.49
C ASN A 194 11.83 -8.40 -27.52
N GLY A 195 11.67 -9.68 -27.84
CA GLY A 195 12.52 -10.44 -28.74
C GLY A 195 12.51 -9.88 -30.18
N GLY A 196 13.39 -8.94 -30.38
CA GLY A 196 13.75 -8.34 -31.65
C GLY A 196 15.26 -8.34 -31.83
N CYS A 197 15.97 -9.40 -31.42
CA CYS A 197 17.34 -9.62 -31.82
C CYS A 197 17.37 -10.78 -32.80
N GLY A 198 17.25 -10.44 -34.08
CA GLY A 198 17.63 -11.33 -35.14
C GLY A 198 19.10 -11.70 -34.97
N ALA A 199 19.38 -12.98 -34.78
CA ALA A 199 20.70 -13.53 -34.95
C ALA A 199 21.21 -13.19 -36.37
N GLN A 200 22.30 -12.52 -36.47
CA GLN A 200 23.27 -12.64 -37.54
C GLN A 200 24.61 -12.97 -36.94
#